data_908d89c8626eeab258f7353926ce0b7c
#
_entry.id   908d89c8626eeab258f7353926ce0b7c
#
_cell.length_a   1.000
_cell.length_b   1.000
_cell.length_c   1.000
_cell.angle_alpha   90.00
_cell.angle_beta   90.00
_cell.angle_gamma   90.00
#
_symmetry.space_group_name_H-M   'P 1'
#
loop_
_entity.id
_entity.type
_entity.pdbx_description
1 polymer ?
#
loop_
_entity_poly.entity_id
_entity_poly.type
_entity_poly.pdbx_seq_one_letter_code
_entity_poly.pdbx_strand_id
1 'polypeptide(L)'
;FSKKNEIKVDVLNLIGNGRLGISYERFLNKDFSVGISGLAFNKSNKKEDFLKDDTRTMIEYQVVPYVRYAMSKSATNLYYLEAFSNINGGQYKELKTLNNGTADYVVVTKKDYNDIALGAAVGYKLYFKESFVIDLTVGIGKNLFNNDSPSTVSRLGLNLGYRF
;
A
#
# COMPACT_ATOMS: atom_id res chain seq x y z
N PHE A 1 6.85 9.58 25.65
CA PHE A 1 6.98 10.46 24.47
C PHE A 1 6.07 11.67 24.61
N SER A 2 6.62 12.88 24.54
CA SER A 2 5.83 14.12 24.51
C SER A 2 5.13 14.31 23.17
N LYS A 3 5.77 13.90 22.09
CA LYS A 3 5.26 13.98 20.70
C LYS A 3 4.57 12.68 20.33
N LYS A 4 3.29 12.76 19.95
CA LYS A 4 2.45 11.60 19.75
C LYS A 4 1.98 11.41 18.30
N ASN A 5 2.31 12.33 17.41
CA ASN A 5 1.83 12.30 16.03
C ASN A 5 3.00 12.24 15.07
N GLU A 6 2.84 11.50 13.99
CA GLU A 6 3.79 11.40 12.88
C GLU A 6 3.07 11.60 11.55
N ILE A 7 3.63 12.41 10.69
CA ILE A 7 3.26 12.50 9.28
C ILE A 7 4.43 12.03 8.44
N LYS A 8 4.16 11.20 7.44
CA LYS A 8 5.21 10.54 6.65
C LYS A 8 4.85 10.53 5.16
N VAL A 9 5.88 10.56 4.32
CA VAL A 9 5.77 10.41 2.86
C VAL A 9 6.49 9.14 2.44
N ASP A 10 5.86 8.36 1.58
CA ASP A 10 6.43 7.14 1.02
C ASP A 10 7.38 7.47 -0.13
N VAL A 11 8.67 7.42 0.18
CA VAL A 11 9.76 7.75 -0.76
C VAL A 11 9.97 6.63 -1.76
N LEU A 12 9.76 5.37 -1.36
CA LEU A 12 9.92 4.22 -2.25
C LEU A 12 8.93 4.28 -3.42
N ASN A 13 7.68 4.53 -3.11
CA ASN A 13 6.64 4.68 -4.14
C ASN A 13 6.80 5.96 -4.96
N LEU A 14 7.26 7.03 -4.35
CA LEU A 14 7.47 8.29 -5.05
C LEU A 14 8.58 8.18 -6.11
N ILE A 15 9.74 7.63 -5.74
CA ILE A 15 10.90 7.52 -6.64
C ILE A 15 10.74 6.35 -7.61
N GLY A 16 10.30 5.18 -7.13
CA GLY A 16 10.24 3.96 -7.94
C GLY A 16 9.06 3.90 -8.90
N ASN A 17 7.93 4.48 -8.53
CA ASN A 17 6.68 4.33 -9.27
C ASN A 17 5.99 5.65 -9.62
N GLY A 18 6.52 6.80 -9.23
CA GLY A 18 5.88 8.10 -9.42
C GLY A 18 4.55 8.24 -8.67
N ARG A 19 4.39 7.54 -7.55
CA ARG A 19 3.16 7.49 -6.75
C ARG A 19 3.36 8.28 -5.46
N LEU A 20 2.44 9.18 -5.16
CA LEU A 20 2.47 9.89 -3.90
C LEU A 20 1.76 9.08 -2.82
N GLY A 21 2.50 8.68 -1.80
CA GLY A 21 1.97 8.07 -0.59
C GLY A 21 2.18 8.96 0.62
N ILE A 22 1.13 9.15 1.39
CA ILE A 22 1.16 9.92 2.64
C ILE A 22 0.57 9.05 3.75
N SER A 23 1.18 9.09 4.92
CA SER A 23 0.64 8.42 6.11
C SER A 23 0.66 9.31 7.33
N TYR A 24 -0.34 9.12 8.17
CA TYR A 24 -0.44 9.72 9.49
C TYR A 24 -0.54 8.62 10.53
N GLU A 25 0.21 8.77 11.62
CA GLU A 25 0.23 7.82 12.73
C GLU A 25 0.16 8.56 14.06
N ARG A 26 -0.62 8.02 14.99
CA ARG A 26 -0.77 8.53 16.35
C ARG A 26 -0.44 7.47 17.38
N PHE A 27 0.45 7.78 18.29
CA PHE A 27 0.78 6.92 19.43
C PHE A 27 -0.29 7.08 20.52
N LEU A 28 -0.98 5.99 20.80
CA LEU A 28 -1.99 5.91 21.87
C LEU A 28 -1.32 5.80 23.23
N ASN A 29 -0.30 4.99 23.29
CA ASN A 29 0.52 4.79 24.49
C ASN A 29 1.95 4.37 24.07
N LYS A 30 2.72 3.83 25.02
CA LYS A 30 4.11 3.40 24.75
C LYS A 30 4.21 2.18 23.84
N ASP A 31 3.17 1.38 23.75
CA ASP A 31 3.18 0.08 23.06
C ASP A 31 2.35 0.09 21.78
N PHE A 32 1.34 0.93 21.68
CA PHE A 32 0.40 0.94 20.57
C PHE A 32 0.34 2.28 19.85
N SER A 33 0.30 2.20 18.53
CA SER A 33 -0.06 3.31 17.65
C SER A 33 -1.11 2.87 16.63
N VAL A 34 -1.86 3.84 16.14
CA VAL A 34 -2.81 3.67 15.05
C VAL A 34 -2.49 4.66 13.95
N GLY A 35 -2.73 4.27 12.72
CA GLY A 35 -2.46 5.14 11.60
C GLY A 35 -3.27 4.81 10.38
N ILE A 36 -3.14 5.68 9.39
CA ILE A 36 -3.74 5.53 8.08
C ILE A 36 -2.74 5.99 7.03
N SER A 37 -2.60 5.22 5.97
CA SER A 37 -1.82 5.63 4.80
C SER A 37 -2.69 5.63 3.55
N GLY A 38 -2.47 6.60 2.69
CA GLY A 38 -3.11 6.71 1.39
C GLY A 38 -2.07 6.73 0.29
N LEU A 39 -2.33 6.03 -0.79
CA LEU A 39 -1.50 5.99 -1.98
C LEU A 39 -2.35 6.36 -3.19
N ALA A 40 -2.00 7.47 -3.84
CA ALA A 40 -2.63 7.92 -5.06
C ALA A 40 -1.69 7.69 -6.25
N PHE A 41 -2.28 7.25 -7.35
CA PHE A 41 -1.55 6.90 -8.56
C PHE A 41 -1.71 7.99 -9.61
N ASN A 42 -0.61 8.36 -10.28
CA ASN A 42 -0.69 9.23 -11.44
C ASN A 42 -1.25 8.44 -12.62
N LYS A 43 -2.48 8.74 -12.99
CA LYS A 43 -3.27 7.98 -13.97
C LYS A 43 -2.67 7.98 -15.37
N SER A 44 -1.92 9.02 -15.78
CA SER A 44 -1.48 9.17 -17.16
C SER A 44 -0.36 8.20 -17.56
N ASN A 45 0.71 8.13 -16.79
CA ASN A 45 1.86 7.27 -17.13
C ASN A 45 1.55 5.78 -17.00
N LYS A 46 0.77 5.40 -15.98
CA LYS A 46 0.38 4.01 -15.76
C LYS A 46 -0.70 3.51 -16.69
N LYS A 47 -1.57 4.39 -17.15
CA LYS A 47 -2.56 4.04 -18.17
C LYS A 47 -1.89 3.70 -19.51
N GLU A 48 -0.80 4.39 -19.86
CA GLU A 48 0.00 4.06 -21.03
C GLU A 48 0.72 2.72 -20.88
N ASP A 49 1.36 2.47 -19.73
CA ASP A 49 2.02 1.20 -19.42
C ASP A 49 1.01 0.05 -19.37
N PHE A 50 -0.17 0.26 -18.80
CA PHE A 50 -1.25 -0.71 -18.78
C PHE A 50 -1.80 -1.02 -20.18
N LEU A 51 -1.81 -0.05 -21.08
CA LEU A 51 -2.27 -0.25 -22.47
C LEU A 51 -1.21 -0.91 -23.36
N LYS A 52 0.08 -0.69 -23.06
CA LYS A 52 1.21 -1.18 -23.87
C LYS A 52 1.78 -2.51 -23.37
N ASP A 53 1.69 -2.79 -22.08
CA ASP A 53 2.27 -3.96 -21.42
C ASP A 53 1.25 -5.04 -21.10
N ASP A 54 1.74 -6.28 -20.95
CA ASP A 54 1.01 -7.45 -20.50
C ASP A 54 0.64 -7.42 -19.00
N THR A 55 0.74 -6.28 -18.32
CA THR A 55 0.28 -6.12 -16.94
C THR A 55 -1.23 -6.29 -16.86
N ARG A 56 -1.66 -7.33 -16.15
CA ARG A 56 -3.08 -7.70 -16.03
C ARG A 56 -3.85 -6.83 -15.05
N THR A 57 -3.16 -6.14 -14.15
CA THR A 57 -3.77 -5.37 -13.05
C THR A 57 -3.16 -3.99 -12.92
N MET A 58 -4.01 -2.98 -12.76
CA MET A 58 -3.62 -1.60 -12.43
C MET A 58 -4.36 -1.18 -11.17
N ILE A 59 -3.61 -0.90 -10.10
CA ILE A 59 -4.17 -0.35 -8.86
C ILE A 59 -4.27 1.16 -9.00
N GLU A 60 -5.47 1.72 -8.81
CA GLU A 60 -5.72 3.16 -8.91
C GLU A 60 -5.59 3.88 -7.57
N TYR A 61 -5.99 3.23 -6.49
CA TYR A 61 -5.90 3.79 -5.14
C TYR A 61 -5.70 2.70 -4.08
N GLN A 62 -5.09 3.11 -2.98
CA GLN A 62 -5.00 2.30 -1.75
C GLN A 62 -5.20 3.21 -0.55
N VAL A 63 -6.00 2.74 0.40
CA VAL A 63 -6.14 3.34 1.74
C VAL A 63 -5.90 2.24 2.76
N VAL A 64 -4.95 2.44 3.64
CA VAL A 64 -4.48 1.40 4.57
C VAL A 64 -4.55 1.92 5.99
N PRO A 65 -5.66 1.70 6.70
CA PRO A 65 -5.67 1.81 8.15
C PRO A 65 -4.85 0.68 8.78
N TYR A 66 -4.12 0.99 9.84
CA TYR A 66 -3.25 0.05 10.52
C TYR A 66 -3.15 0.31 12.01
N VAL A 67 -2.81 -0.75 12.74
CA VAL A 67 -2.46 -0.73 14.16
C VAL A 67 -1.08 -1.33 14.31
N ARG A 68 -0.23 -0.70 15.11
CA ARG A 68 1.14 -1.16 15.38
C ARG A 68 1.35 -1.43 16.86
N TYR A 69 2.06 -2.51 17.12
CA TYR A 69 2.55 -2.88 18.44
C TYR A 69 4.07 -2.77 18.48
N ALA A 70 4.60 -1.97 19.38
CA ALA A 70 6.04 -1.78 19.55
C ALA A 70 6.65 -2.96 20.33
N MET A 71 7.46 -3.77 19.64
CA MET A 71 8.15 -4.92 20.24
C MET A 71 9.40 -4.52 21.00
N SER A 72 10.12 -3.54 20.51
CA SER A 72 11.34 -3.01 21.13
C SER A 72 11.43 -1.53 20.89
N LYS A 73 11.83 -0.80 21.90
CA LYS A 73 11.92 0.65 21.91
C LYS A 73 13.23 1.10 22.50
N SER A 74 13.87 2.04 21.83
CA SER A 74 14.93 2.85 22.39
C SER A 74 14.66 4.33 22.08
N ALA A 75 15.51 5.21 22.54
CA ALA A 75 15.41 6.64 22.24
C ALA A 75 15.52 6.93 20.72
N THR A 76 16.20 6.07 19.98
CA THR A 76 16.55 6.27 18.57
C THR A 76 15.92 5.26 17.61
N ASN A 77 15.38 4.15 18.10
CA ASN A 77 14.81 3.13 17.22
C ASN A 77 13.61 2.40 17.85
N LEU A 78 12.79 1.81 16.99
CA LEU A 78 11.60 1.07 17.37
C LEU A 78 11.34 -0.04 16.35
N TYR A 79 11.25 -1.29 16.83
CA TYR A 79 10.74 -2.42 16.06
C TYR A 79 9.25 -2.60 16.35
N TYR A 80 8.46 -2.89 15.32
CA TYR A 80 7.02 -3.06 15.50
C TYR A 80 6.45 -4.20 14.66
N LEU A 81 5.34 -4.75 15.16
CA LEU A 81 4.38 -5.53 14.39
C LEU A 81 3.22 -4.63 13.96
N GLU A 82 2.72 -4.86 12.77
CA GLU A 82 1.58 -4.14 12.23
C GLU A 82 0.49 -5.12 11.80
N ALA A 83 -0.74 -4.83 12.18
CA ALA A 83 -1.93 -5.39 11.56
C ALA A 83 -2.56 -4.30 10.70
N PHE A 84 -2.88 -4.59 9.45
CA PHE A 84 -3.45 -3.63 8.53
C PHE A 84 -4.63 -4.18 7.75
N SER A 85 -5.50 -3.26 7.33
CA SER A 85 -6.49 -3.48 6.29
C SER A 85 -6.12 -2.63 5.08
N ASN A 86 -6.20 -3.18 3.89
CA ASN A 86 -5.91 -2.45 2.67
C ASN A 86 -7.16 -2.37 1.82
N ILE A 87 -7.74 -1.18 1.75
CA ILE A 87 -8.86 -0.87 0.87
C ILE A 87 -8.25 -0.45 -0.45
N ASN A 88 -8.41 -1.26 -1.49
CA ASN A 88 -7.80 -1.03 -2.78
C ASN A 88 -8.79 -1.18 -3.91
N GLY A 89 -8.49 -0.54 -5.01
CA GLY A 89 -9.29 -0.61 -6.22
C GLY A 89 -8.48 -0.24 -7.45
N GLY A 90 -8.94 -0.69 -8.59
CA GLY A 90 -8.30 -0.43 -9.86
C GLY A 90 -8.98 -1.14 -11.00
N GLN A 91 -8.21 -1.42 -12.05
CA GLN A 91 -8.65 -2.10 -13.25
C GLN A 91 -7.84 -3.36 -13.49
N TYR A 92 -8.48 -4.38 -14.04
CA TYR A 92 -7.80 -5.56 -14.53
C TYR A 92 -8.24 -5.89 -15.97
N LYS A 93 -7.37 -6.57 -16.71
CA LYS A 93 -7.66 -7.05 -18.06
C LYS A 93 -8.14 -8.49 -18.02
N GLU A 94 -9.31 -8.76 -18.60
CA GLU A 94 -9.82 -10.09 -18.83
C GLU A 94 -9.66 -10.45 -20.30
N LEU A 95 -9.05 -11.61 -20.58
CA LEU A 95 -8.95 -12.19 -21.91
C LEU A 95 -10.14 -13.10 -22.12
N LYS A 96 -11.02 -12.76 -23.09
CA LYS A 96 -12.14 -13.59 -23.50
C LYS A 96 -11.88 -14.13 -24.90
N THR A 97 -11.97 -15.45 -25.08
CA THR A 97 -11.99 -16.10 -26.39
C THR A 97 -13.42 -16.11 -26.90
N LEU A 98 -13.64 -15.43 -28.02
CA LEU A 98 -14.93 -15.40 -28.70
C LEU A 98 -14.81 -16.15 -30.03
N ASN A 99 -15.88 -16.87 -30.42
CA ASN A 99 -15.98 -17.59 -31.71
C ASN A 99 -17.08 -16.91 -32.53
N ASN A 100 -16.74 -16.48 -33.76
CA ASN A 100 -17.69 -15.85 -34.68
C ASN A 100 -18.25 -16.82 -35.74
N GLY A 101 -18.03 -18.14 -35.56
CA GLY A 101 -18.44 -19.21 -36.51
C GLY A 101 -17.38 -19.55 -37.56
N THR A 102 -16.35 -18.72 -37.77
CA THR A 102 -15.28 -18.95 -38.75
C THR A 102 -13.89 -18.99 -38.14
N ALA A 103 -13.65 -18.29 -37.03
CA ALA A 103 -12.37 -18.24 -36.30
C ALA A 103 -12.58 -17.85 -34.84
N ASP A 104 -11.72 -18.39 -33.98
CA ASP A 104 -11.61 -17.91 -32.60
C ASP A 104 -10.77 -16.64 -32.54
N TYR A 105 -11.22 -15.65 -31.76
CA TYR A 105 -10.48 -14.42 -31.51
C TYR A 105 -10.51 -14.07 -30.03
N VAL A 106 -9.44 -13.42 -29.57
CA VAL A 106 -9.28 -13.00 -28.18
C VAL A 106 -9.61 -11.52 -28.05
N VAL A 107 -10.56 -11.20 -27.17
CA VAL A 107 -10.93 -9.83 -26.83
C VAL A 107 -10.43 -9.51 -25.43
N VAL A 108 -9.73 -8.37 -25.30
CA VAL A 108 -9.29 -7.83 -24.01
C VAL A 108 -10.38 -6.92 -23.45
N THR A 109 -11.00 -7.33 -22.36
CA THR A 109 -11.99 -6.53 -21.65
C THR A 109 -11.38 -5.97 -20.37
N LYS A 110 -11.57 -4.67 -20.11
CA LYS A 110 -11.15 -4.02 -18.87
C LYS A 110 -12.32 -4.00 -17.89
N LYS A 111 -12.06 -4.41 -16.66
CA LYS A 111 -13.03 -4.37 -15.57
C LYS A 111 -12.47 -3.63 -14.36
N ASP A 112 -13.33 -2.87 -13.68
CA ASP A 112 -13.00 -2.25 -12.41
C ASP A 112 -13.17 -3.25 -11.25
N TYR A 113 -12.31 -3.15 -10.24
CA TYR A 113 -12.44 -3.92 -9.01
C TYR A 113 -12.23 -3.05 -7.78
N ASN A 114 -12.90 -3.42 -6.69
CA ASN A 114 -12.67 -2.88 -5.34
C ASN A 114 -12.62 -4.06 -4.38
N ASP A 115 -11.65 -4.06 -3.49
CA ASP A 115 -11.52 -5.11 -2.49
C ASP A 115 -10.95 -4.59 -1.17
N ILE A 116 -11.08 -5.41 -0.15
CA ILE A 116 -10.48 -5.19 1.15
C ILE A 116 -9.57 -6.36 1.46
N ALA A 117 -8.30 -6.07 1.69
CA ALA A 117 -7.33 -7.03 2.16
C ALA A 117 -7.12 -6.90 3.67
N LEU A 118 -6.84 -8.01 4.32
CA LEU A 118 -6.30 -8.04 5.68
C LEU A 118 -4.89 -8.61 5.63
N GLY A 119 -4.01 -8.06 6.45
CA GLY A 119 -2.63 -8.48 6.46
C GLY A 119 -1.87 -8.12 7.71
N ALA A 120 -0.64 -8.58 7.73
CA ALA A 120 0.33 -8.30 8.78
C ALA A 120 1.65 -7.83 8.19
N ALA A 121 2.34 -6.99 8.93
CA ALA A 121 3.63 -6.46 8.56
C ALA A 121 4.56 -6.38 9.77
N VAL A 122 5.83 -6.28 9.49
CA VAL A 122 6.86 -5.93 10.46
C VAL A 122 7.59 -4.69 9.98
N GLY A 123 8.12 -3.94 10.90
CA GLY A 123 8.84 -2.74 10.51
C GLY A 123 9.83 -2.25 11.55
N TYR A 124 10.59 -1.29 11.09
CA TYR A 124 11.65 -0.68 11.85
C TYR A 124 11.66 0.83 11.63
N LYS A 125 11.68 1.59 12.73
CA LYS A 125 11.79 3.04 12.71
C LYS A 125 13.10 3.51 13.30
N LEU A 126 13.71 4.48 12.64
CA LEU A 126 14.85 5.25 13.15
C LEU A 126 14.41 6.70 13.41
N TYR A 127 14.75 7.20 14.57
CA TYR A 127 14.47 8.57 14.97
C TYR A 127 15.74 9.41 15.04
N PHE A 128 15.72 10.56 14.41
CA PHE A 128 16.78 11.54 14.45
C PHE A 128 16.29 12.82 15.10
N LYS A 129 17.03 13.32 16.07
CA LYS A 129 16.70 14.56 16.82
C LYS A 129 15.25 14.55 17.35
N GLU A 130 14.76 13.38 17.79
CA GLU A 130 13.42 13.17 18.35
C GLU A 130 12.24 13.55 17.44
N SER A 131 12.48 14.04 16.24
CA SER A 131 11.45 14.56 15.35
C SER A 131 11.45 13.93 13.97
N PHE A 132 12.60 13.67 13.38
CA PHE A 132 12.68 13.05 12.08
C PHE A 132 12.60 11.53 12.21
N VAL A 133 11.80 10.89 11.34
CA VAL A 133 11.62 9.44 11.34
C VAL A 133 11.89 8.86 9.96
N ILE A 134 12.64 7.75 9.94
CA ILE A 134 12.73 6.83 8.80
C ILE A 134 11.98 5.57 9.21
N ASP A 135 11.01 5.15 8.42
CA ASP A 135 10.12 4.02 8.72
C ASP A 135 10.17 3.02 7.58
N LEU A 136 10.68 1.83 7.85
CA LEU A 136 10.74 0.69 6.94
C LEU A 136 9.65 -0.31 7.31
N THR A 137 8.83 -0.69 6.34
CA THR A 137 7.71 -1.63 6.52
C THR A 137 7.75 -2.72 5.45
N VAL A 138 7.59 -3.96 5.87
CA VAL A 138 7.43 -5.13 4.99
C VAL A 138 6.29 -5.98 5.49
N GLY A 139 5.35 -6.30 4.62
CA GLY A 139 4.20 -7.12 4.98
C GLY A 139 3.48 -7.74 3.80
N ILE A 140 2.51 -8.56 4.13
CA ILE A 140 1.66 -9.28 3.20
C ILE A 140 0.22 -9.33 3.71
N GLY A 141 -0.71 -9.22 2.80
CA GLY A 141 -2.15 -9.36 3.07
C GLY A 141 -2.85 -10.17 1.98
N LYS A 142 -4.10 -10.50 2.25
CA LYS A 142 -4.95 -11.23 1.32
C LYS A 142 -6.26 -10.47 1.10
N ASN A 143 -6.64 -10.30 -0.16
CA ASN A 143 -7.95 -9.79 -0.55
C ASN A 143 -9.04 -10.82 -0.25
N LEU A 144 -10.18 -10.37 0.29
CA LEU A 144 -11.18 -11.24 0.89
C LEU A 144 -12.48 -11.33 0.10
N PHE A 145 -12.87 -10.30 -0.63
CA PHE A 145 -14.26 -10.13 -1.07
C PHE A 145 -14.47 -10.20 -2.58
N ASN A 146 -13.44 -10.03 -3.39
CA ASN A 146 -13.60 -9.97 -4.84
C ASN A 146 -12.69 -11.01 -5.52
N ASN A 147 -13.30 -11.96 -6.24
CA ASN A 147 -12.56 -12.99 -6.99
C ASN A 147 -11.77 -12.41 -8.18
N ASP A 148 -12.14 -11.23 -8.64
CA ASP A 148 -11.49 -10.51 -9.75
C ASP A 148 -10.27 -9.68 -9.32
N SER A 149 -10.08 -9.49 -8.01
CA SER A 149 -8.92 -8.79 -7.46
C SER A 149 -7.72 -9.72 -7.29
N PRO A 150 -6.49 -9.18 -7.26
CA PRO A 150 -5.32 -9.98 -6.89
C PRO A 150 -5.54 -10.66 -5.53
N SER A 151 -5.20 -11.93 -5.42
CA SER A 151 -5.39 -12.69 -4.17
C SER A 151 -4.51 -12.19 -3.04
N THR A 152 -3.34 -11.68 -3.38
CA THR A 152 -2.30 -11.25 -2.43
C THR A 152 -1.97 -9.78 -2.62
N VAL A 153 -1.81 -9.06 -1.52
CA VAL A 153 -1.39 -7.66 -1.48
C VAL A 153 -0.07 -7.58 -0.72
N SER A 154 0.94 -7.01 -1.33
CA SER A 154 2.20 -6.70 -0.66
C SER A 154 2.16 -5.32 -0.02
N ARG A 155 2.80 -5.18 1.14
CA ARG A 155 2.99 -3.91 1.83
C ARG A 155 4.49 -3.67 2.01
N LEU A 156 5.02 -2.84 1.15
CA LEU A 156 6.40 -2.37 1.20
C LEU A 156 6.37 -0.86 1.35
N GLY A 157 7.15 -0.34 2.28
CA GLY A 157 7.25 1.10 2.51
C GLY A 157 8.62 1.51 3.00
N LEU A 158 9.12 2.58 2.41
CA LEU A 158 10.22 3.39 2.94
C LEU A 158 9.67 4.80 3.10
N ASN A 159 9.37 5.18 4.33
CA ASN A 159 8.75 6.44 4.64
C ASN A 159 9.72 7.36 5.36
N LEU A 160 9.74 8.61 4.95
CA LEU A 160 10.38 9.70 5.67
C LEU A 160 9.32 10.59 6.28
N GLY A 161 9.50 10.97 7.53
CA GLY A 161 8.48 11.75 8.22
C GLY A 161 8.99 12.64 9.33
N TYR A 162 8.02 13.30 9.93
CA TYR A 162 8.20 14.22 11.01
C TYR A 162 7.24 13.89 12.16
N ARG A 163 7.79 13.90 13.37
CA ARG A 163 7.09 13.64 14.62
C ARG A 163 6.87 14.92 15.40
N PHE A 164 5.64 15.17 15.83
CA PHE A 164 5.23 16.39 16.55
C PHE A 164 4.21 16.11 17.65
#